data_9a0bb5161b7435eb28ef81c9d9b07edb
#
_entry.id   9a0bb5161b7435eb28ef81c9d9b07edb
#
_cell.length_a   1.000
_cell.length_b   1.000
_cell.length_c   1.000
_cell.angle_alpha   90.00
_cell.angle_beta   90.00
_cell.angle_gamma   90.00
#
_symmetry.space_group_name_H-M   'P 1'
#
loop_
_entity.id
_entity.type
_entity.pdbx_description
1 polymer ?
#
loop_
_entity_poly.entity_id
_entity_poly.type
_entity_poly.pdbx_seq_one_letter_code
_entity_poly.pdbx_strand_id
1 'polypeptide(L)'
;RQMCIRDRHNRTLDQTLIPKIRKILKESNKFPKFIVVHLMGAHFKYENRYPDSMKTAFKSIESDRILTQKQLIQDEYDRAILNTDYVITEIIKSVKKYAKHSAVLYVSDHGEELDDLERLGHNEDFATKSMYDIPFFLWQSEAYKNDSILFFDPNRKYMTDDLFHSLAEILEINANEVDFTLSLIHISEPTR
;
A
#
# COMPACT_ATOMS: atom_id res chain seq x y z
N ARG A 1 0.34 19.43 -8.02
CA ARG A 1 1.68 19.45 -7.37
C ARG A 1 1.93 18.05 -6.81
N GLN A 2 2.85 17.33 -7.43
CA GLN A 2 3.30 16.02 -6.93
C GLN A 2 4.19 16.24 -5.71
N MET A 3 3.90 15.55 -4.61
CA MET A 3 4.76 15.54 -3.44
C MET A 3 5.16 14.11 -3.13
N CYS A 4 6.45 13.82 -3.26
CA CYS A 4 7.03 12.55 -2.85
C CYS A 4 7.68 12.75 -1.48
N ILE A 5 7.24 11.99 -0.48
CA ILE A 5 7.84 11.99 0.86
C ILE A 5 8.65 10.71 0.98
N ARG A 6 9.98 10.85 1.01
CA ARG A 6 10.93 9.74 1.19
C ARG A 6 11.72 9.96 2.47
N ASP A 7 11.72 8.98 3.36
CA ASP A 7 12.63 8.95 4.50
C ASP A 7 13.55 7.73 4.37
N ARG A 8 14.82 7.96 4.10
CA ARG A 8 15.78 6.90 3.75
C ARG A 8 16.69 6.47 4.89
N HIS A 9 16.75 7.19 6.00
CA HIS A 9 17.70 6.89 7.06
C HIS A 9 17.09 7.08 8.44
N ASN A 10 17.20 6.06 9.19
CA ASN A 10 16.83 5.81 10.57
C ASN A 10 15.57 4.99 10.74
N ARG A 11 15.46 4.31 11.86
CA ARG A 11 14.33 3.58 12.42
C ARG A 11 13.03 4.42 12.53
N THR A 12 12.79 5.28 11.56
CA THR A 12 11.61 6.13 11.51
C THR A 12 10.46 5.29 10.98
N LEU A 13 9.53 5.00 11.85
CA LEU A 13 8.36 4.21 11.50
C LEU A 13 7.43 4.98 10.57
N ASP A 14 6.73 4.27 9.68
CA ASP A 14 5.79 4.83 8.71
C ASP A 14 4.66 5.66 9.34
N GLN A 15 4.33 5.43 10.62
CA GLN A 15 3.37 6.26 11.37
C GLN A 15 3.75 7.74 11.37
N THR A 16 5.02 8.08 11.25
CA THR A 16 5.49 9.48 11.20
C THR A 16 5.03 10.22 9.94
N LEU A 17 4.59 9.50 8.92
CA LEU A 17 4.01 10.07 7.70
C LEU A 17 2.58 10.57 7.92
N ILE A 18 1.82 9.97 8.85
CA ILE A 18 0.41 10.30 9.09
C ILE A 18 0.19 11.79 9.39
N PRO A 19 0.92 12.44 10.33
CA PRO A 19 0.75 13.87 10.58
C PRO A 19 1.16 14.74 9.37
N LYS A 20 2.15 14.32 8.58
CA LYS A 20 2.56 15.02 7.35
C LYS A 20 1.45 14.99 6.31
N ILE A 21 0.85 13.82 6.08
CA ILE A 21 -0.28 13.64 5.17
C ILE A 21 -1.48 14.48 5.63
N ARG A 22 -1.82 14.44 6.93
CA ARG A 22 -2.90 15.26 7.50
C ARG A 22 -2.68 16.75 7.29
N LYS A 23 -1.43 17.22 7.40
CA LYS A 23 -1.09 18.62 7.10
C LYS A 23 -1.38 18.95 5.65
N ILE A 24 -0.90 18.13 4.70
CA ILE A 24 -1.12 18.33 3.26
C ILE A 24 -2.62 18.30 2.91
N LEU A 25 -3.38 17.39 3.50
CA LEU A 25 -4.81 17.27 3.25
C LEU A 25 -5.61 18.48 3.75
N LYS A 26 -5.16 19.11 4.83
CA LYS A 26 -5.79 20.32 5.39
C LYS A 26 -5.52 21.59 4.60
N GLU A 27 -4.45 21.62 3.81
CA GLU A 27 -4.13 22.79 2.99
C GLU A 27 -5.21 23.01 1.93
N SER A 28 -5.83 24.19 1.92
CA SER A 28 -6.81 24.54 0.90
C SER A 28 -6.08 24.83 -0.42
N ASN A 29 -6.44 24.08 -1.46
CA ASN A 29 -5.95 24.28 -2.82
C ASN A 29 -7.12 24.36 -3.80
N LYS A 30 -6.93 25.17 -4.88
CA LYS A 30 -7.90 25.26 -5.99
C LYS A 30 -7.84 24.03 -6.93
N PHE A 31 -6.78 23.24 -6.84
CA PHE A 31 -6.51 22.12 -7.75
C PHE A 31 -6.53 20.78 -7.02
N PRO A 32 -6.86 19.69 -7.70
CA PRO A 32 -6.72 18.35 -7.17
C PRO A 32 -5.29 18.08 -6.65
N LYS A 33 -5.18 17.22 -5.64
CA LYS A 33 -3.90 16.80 -5.08
C LYS A 33 -3.62 15.37 -5.50
N PHE A 34 -2.48 15.12 -6.09
CA PHE A 34 -1.91 13.81 -6.27
C PHE A 34 -0.77 13.64 -5.25
N ILE A 35 -0.91 12.67 -4.35
CA ILE A 35 0.01 12.44 -3.24
C ILE A 35 0.55 11.02 -3.36
N VAL A 36 1.86 10.90 -3.54
CA VAL A 36 2.55 9.62 -3.51
C VAL A 36 3.16 9.44 -2.12
N VAL A 37 2.80 8.34 -1.46
CA VAL A 37 3.32 7.97 -0.14
C VAL A 37 4.11 6.68 -0.29
N HIS A 38 5.43 6.76 -0.12
CA HIS A 38 6.29 5.59 -0.14
C HIS A 38 6.48 5.10 1.30
N LEU A 39 5.92 3.94 1.60
CA LEU A 39 6.06 3.25 2.89
C LEU A 39 7.29 2.34 2.84
N MET A 40 7.92 2.13 3.99
CA MET A 40 8.89 1.05 4.17
C MET A 40 8.19 -0.30 4.31
N GLY A 41 6.96 -0.28 4.81
CA GLY A 41 6.14 -1.47 4.93
C GLY A 41 6.82 -2.59 5.73
N ALA A 42 6.72 -3.81 5.23
CA ALA A 42 7.33 -5.01 5.81
C ALA A 42 8.70 -5.34 5.18
N HIS A 43 9.53 -4.32 4.90
CA HIS A 43 10.88 -4.51 4.37
C HIS A 43 11.78 -5.26 5.36
N PHE A 44 12.73 -6.06 4.87
CA PHE A 44 13.68 -6.87 5.62
C PHE A 44 14.28 -6.14 6.84
N LYS A 45 14.60 -6.91 7.90
CA LYS A 45 14.73 -6.53 9.31
C LYS A 45 13.37 -6.08 9.85
N TYR A 46 12.39 -6.99 9.75
CA TYR A 46 11.00 -6.79 10.10
C TYR A 46 10.81 -6.23 11.51
N GLU A 47 11.67 -6.62 12.46
CA GLU A 47 11.70 -6.12 13.84
C GLU A 47 11.85 -4.61 13.97
N ASN A 48 12.31 -3.93 12.90
CA ASN A 48 12.47 -2.49 12.85
C ASN A 48 11.28 -1.76 12.20
N ARG A 49 10.22 -2.47 11.81
CA ARG A 49 9.11 -1.94 11.02
C ARG A 49 7.85 -1.63 11.82
N TYR A 50 7.85 -1.90 13.11
CA TYR A 50 6.72 -1.65 14.01
C TYR A 50 7.19 -1.11 15.37
N PRO A 51 6.32 -0.40 16.11
CA PRO A 51 6.66 0.14 17.42
C PRO A 51 6.70 -0.96 18.51
N ASP A 52 7.38 -0.69 19.60
CA ASP A 52 7.49 -1.62 20.74
C ASP A 52 6.12 -2.04 21.29
N SER A 53 5.11 -1.19 21.20
CA SER A 53 3.74 -1.51 21.61
C SER A 53 3.12 -2.68 20.82
N MET A 54 3.62 -2.99 19.63
CA MET A 54 3.15 -4.12 18.82
C MET A 54 3.95 -5.41 19.06
N LYS A 55 5.05 -5.36 19.81
CA LYS A 55 5.86 -6.55 20.11
C LYS A 55 5.10 -7.66 20.85
N THR A 56 4.01 -7.30 21.54
CA THR A 56 3.15 -8.26 22.23
C THR A 56 1.92 -8.69 21.42
N ALA A 57 1.68 -8.08 20.25
CA ALA A 57 0.66 -8.58 19.36
C ALA A 57 0.99 -10.04 19.01
N PHE A 58 0.01 -10.92 19.00
CA PHE A 58 0.14 -12.37 18.79
C PHE A 58 0.75 -13.20 19.94
N LYS A 59 1.44 -12.60 20.93
CA LYS A 59 1.99 -13.36 22.08
C LYS A 59 0.93 -14.02 22.95
N SER A 60 -0.31 -13.56 22.92
CA SER A 60 -1.42 -14.14 23.69
C SER A 60 -1.85 -15.53 23.21
N ILE A 61 -1.37 -15.96 22.06
CA ILE A 61 -1.73 -17.25 21.47
C ILE A 61 -0.72 -18.35 21.83
N GLU A 62 0.51 -18.01 22.25
CA GLU A 62 1.59 -18.99 22.40
C GLU A 62 2.54 -18.72 23.60
N SER A 63 2.01 -18.47 24.80
CA SER A 63 2.83 -18.03 25.95
C SER A 63 3.91 -19.03 26.41
N ASP A 64 3.85 -20.31 26.05
CA ASP A 64 4.74 -21.37 26.56
C ASP A 64 5.47 -22.18 25.46
N ARG A 65 5.43 -21.73 24.21
CA ARG A 65 6.04 -22.46 23.08
C ARG A 65 7.42 -21.91 22.75
N ILE A 66 8.42 -22.79 22.68
CA ILE A 66 9.72 -22.46 22.09
C ILE A 66 9.54 -22.36 20.58
N LEU A 67 9.64 -21.15 20.03
CA LEU A 67 9.51 -20.91 18.61
C LEU A 67 10.78 -21.32 17.87
N THR A 68 10.60 -21.89 16.68
CA THR A 68 11.70 -22.12 15.74
C THR A 68 12.15 -20.78 15.14
N GLN A 69 13.34 -20.73 14.57
CA GLN A 69 13.85 -19.53 13.88
C GLN A 69 12.88 -19.04 12.80
N LYS A 70 12.30 -19.96 12.01
CA LYS A 70 11.30 -19.65 10.99
C LYS A 70 10.06 -18.96 11.60
N GLN A 71 9.52 -19.51 12.68
CA GLN A 71 8.36 -18.93 13.37
C GLN A 71 8.65 -17.53 13.94
N LEU A 72 9.86 -17.32 14.46
CA LEU A 72 10.27 -15.98 14.92
C LEU A 72 10.28 -14.96 13.78
N ILE A 73 10.82 -15.33 12.61
CA ILE A 73 10.85 -14.46 11.44
C ILE A 73 9.43 -14.17 10.93
N GLN A 74 8.57 -15.18 10.87
CA GLN A 74 7.16 -15.02 10.49
C GLN A 74 6.43 -14.09 11.46
N ASP A 75 6.59 -14.26 12.77
CA ASP A 75 6.02 -13.38 13.79
C ASP A 75 6.46 -11.92 13.64
N GLU A 76 7.74 -11.69 13.34
CA GLU A 76 8.27 -10.33 13.10
C GLU A 76 7.66 -9.72 11.83
N TYR A 77 7.54 -10.51 10.78
CA TYR A 77 6.90 -10.09 9.54
C TYR A 77 5.41 -9.77 9.74
N ASP A 78 4.67 -10.62 10.44
CA ASP A 78 3.25 -10.42 10.72
C ASP A 78 3.01 -9.12 11.51
N ARG A 79 3.90 -8.79 12.47
CA ARG A 79 3.85 -7.50 13.18
C ARG A 79 4.15 -6.32 12.28
N ALA A 80 5.06 -6.48 11.32
CA ALA A 80 5.35 -5.44 10.33
C ALA A 80 4.15 -5.22 9.40
N ILE A 81 3.48 -6.29 8.96
CA ILE A 81 2.23 -6.21 8.19
C ILE A 81 1.11 -5.55 9.01
N LEU A 82 0.93 -5.93 10.27
CA LEU A 82 -0.05 -5.30 11.17
C LEU A 82 0.19 -3.79 11.30
N ASN A 83 1.47 -3.39 11.39
CA ASN A 83 1.82 -1.98 11.43
C ASN A 83 1.53 -1.26 10.11
N THR A 84 1.79 -1.90 8.98
CA THR A 84 1.49 -1.37 7.65
C THR A 84 -0.02 -1.18 7.48
N ASP A 85 -0.82 -2.16 7.88
CA ASP A 85 -2.29 -2.07 7.88
C ASP A 85 -2.80 -0.90 8.74
N TYR A 86 -2.26 -0.74 9.95
CA TYR A 86 -2.55 0.41 10.80
C TYR A 86 -2.26 1.74 10.11
N VAL A 87 -1.08 1.88 9.50
CA VAL A 87 -0.68 3.13 8.82
C VAL A 87 -1.60 3.44 7.66
N ILE A 88 -1.89 2.46 6.80
CA ILE A 88 -2.79 2.60 5.65
C ILE A 88 -4.21 2.98 6.13
N THR A 89 -4.71 2.30 7.17
CA THR A 89 -6.00 2.61 7.78
C THR A 89 -6.07 4.05 8.28
N GLU A 90 -5.04 4.55 8.95
CA GLU A 90 -4.99 5.93 9.43
C GLU A 90 -4.86 6.95 8.28
N ILE A 91 -4.20 6.59 7.19
CA ILE A 91 -4.17 7.39 5.96
C ILE A 91 -5.58 7.49 5.37
N ILE A 92 -6.28 6.37 5.17
CA ILE A 92 -7.65 6.33 4.65
C ILE A 92 -8.60 7.13 5.53
N LYS A 93 -8.54 6.96 6.87
CA LYS A 93 -9.32 7.77 7.82
C LYS A 93 -9.06 9.27 7.67
N SER A 94 -7.80 9.63 7.44
CA SER A 94 -7.40 11.03 7.25
C SER A 94 -7.92 11.59 5.93
N VAL A 95 -7.82 10.81 4.83
CA VAL A 95 -8.38 11.17 3.53
C VAL A 95 -9.90 11.32 3.63
N LYS A 96 -10.60 10.33 4.20
CA LYS A 96 -12.05 10.38 4.44
C LYS A 96 -12.49 11.64 5.20
N LYS A 97 -11.68 12.08 6.17
CA LYS A 97 -11.97 13.26 7.00
C LYS A 97 -11.79 14.59 6.28
N TYR A 98 -10.75 14.71 5.44
CA TYR A 98 -10.31 16.00 4.91
C TYR A 98 -10.52 16.17 3.40
N ALA A 99 -10.83 15.09 2.67
CA ALA A 99 -11.00 15.11 1.23
C ALA A 99 -12.27 14.37 0.83
N LYS A 100 -13.35 15.12 0.59
CA LYS A 100 -14.68 14.57 0.28
C LYS A 100 -14.66 13.70 -0.97
N HIS A 101 -14.06 14.19 -2.06
CA HIS A 101 -13.95 13.52 -3.35
C HIS A 101 -12.52 13.01 -3.49
N SER A 102 -12.32 11.71 -3.28
CA SER A 102 -10.98 11.15 -3.15
C SER A 102 -10.94 9.64 -3.34
N ALA A 103 -9.76 9.16 -3.76
CA ALA A 103 -9.42 7.75 -3.82
C ALA A 103 -8.04 7.50 -3.19
N VAL A 104 -7.81 6.29 -2.72
CA VAL A 104 -6.53 5.80 -2.23
C VAL A 104 -6.23 4.48 -2.91
N LEU A 105 -5.19 4.46 -3.73
CA LEU A 105 -4.65 3.25 -4.33
C LEU A 105 -3.46 2.78 -3.49
N TYR A 106 -3.45 1.51 -3.14
CA TYR A 106 -2.34 0.83 -2.49
C TYR A 106 -1.85 -0.32 -3.34
N VAL A 107 -0.55 -0.42 -3.48
CA VAL A 107 0.16 -1.51 -4.14
C VAL A 107 1.49 -1.73 -3.43
N SER A 108 1.88 -3.00 -3.23
CA SER A 108 3.25 -3.35 -2.87
C SER A 108 4.11 -3.46 -4.12
N ASP A 109 5.38 -3.15 -4.03
CA ASP A 109 6.36 -3.32 -5.11
C ASP A 109 6.74 -4.80 -5.30
N HIS A 110 6.84 -5.56 -4.19
CA HIS A 110 7.08 -7.01 -4.19
C HIS A 110 6.49 -7.65 -2.93
N GLY A 111 6.40 -8.97 -2.95
CA GLY A 111 6.15 -9.79 -1.76
C GLY A 111 7.46 -10.30 -1.15
N GLU A 112 7.36 -11.23 -0.20
CA GLU A 112 8.49 -11.78 0.55
C GLU A 112 8.38 -13.31 0.67
N GLU A 113 9.50 -14.02 0.53
CA GLU A 113 9.60 -15.43 0.83
C GLU A 113 9.93 -15.62 2.32
N LEU A 114 9.07 -16.35 3.03
CA LEU A 114 9.23 -16.61 4.46
C LEU A 114 9.31 -18.10 4.80
N ASP A 115 8.93 -18.96 3.86
CA ASP A 115 8.85 -20.41 4.08
C ASP A 115 10.16 -21.11 3.83
N ASP A 116 10.97 -20.59 2.94
CA ASP A 116 12.29 -21.10 2.62
C ASP A 116 13.38 -20.19 3.23
N LEU A 117 14.00 -20.63 4.32
CA LEU A 117 15.02 -19.84 5.02
C LEU A 117 16.29 -19.60 4.20
N GLU A 118 16.57 -20.45 3.20
CA GLU A 118 17.70 -20.26 2.29
C GLU A 118 17.42 -19.15 1.25
N ARG A 119 16.13 -18.85 1.03
CA ARG A 119 15.65 -17.86 0.06
C ARG A 119 14.87 -16.70 0.72
N LEU A 120 15.08 -16.52 2.01
CA LEU A 120 14.35 -15.53 2.81
C LEU A 120 14.42 -14.12 2.21
N GLY A 121 13.26 -13.47 2.16
CA GLY A 121 13.12 -12.10 1.64
C GLY A 121 12.73 -12.11 0.16
N HIS A 122 13.33 -11.21 -0.61
CA HIS A 122 13.13 -11.15 -2.05
C HIS A 122 14.49 -11.18 -2.76
N ASN A 123 14.62 -12.06 -3.74
CA ASN A 123 15.83 -12.20 -4.54
C ASN A 123 15.42 -12.57 -5.97
N GLU A 124 15.82 -11.77 -6.94
CA GLU A 124 15.50 -11.98 -8.35
C GLU A 124 16.08 -13.28 -8.91
N ASP A 125 17.24 -13.74 -8.38
CA ASP A 125 17.88 -14.97 -8.82
C ASP A 125 17.12 -16.24 -8.43
N PHE A 126 16.24 -16.16 -7.41
CA PHE A 126 15.51 -17.29 -6.83
C PHE A 126 14.03 -16.95 -6.60
N ALA A 127 13.43 -16.33 -7.58
CA ALA A 127 12.06 -15.85 -7.49
C ALA A 127 11.06 -16.96 -7.14
N THR A 128 10.29 -16.74 -6.08
CA THR A 128 9.19 -17.62 -5.65
C THR A 128 7.85 -16.94 -5.89
N LYS A 129 6.76 -17.72 -5.86
CA LYS A 129 5.41 -17.16 -6.06
C LYS A 129 5.07 -16.09 -5.02
N SER A 130 5.48 -16.28 -3.77
CA SER A 130 5.24 -15.35 -2.67
C SER A 130 5.88 -13.98 -2.88
N MET A 131 6.93 -13.87 -3.68
CA MET A 131 7.57 -12.60 -4.03
C MET A 131 6.76 -11.78 -5.06
N TYR A 132 5.87 -12.44 -5.82
CA TYR A 132 5.04 -11.80 -6.87
C TYR A 132 3.58 -11.64 -6.47
N ASP A 133 3.09 -12.41 -5.51
CA ASP A 133 1.72 -12.27 -5.01
C ASP A 133 1.66 -11.07 -4.05
N ILE A 134 1.30 -9.90 -4.58
CA ILE A 134 1.28 -8.65 -3.84
C ILE A 134 -0.13 -8.13 -3.61
N PRO A 135 -0.38 -7.42 -2.50
CA PRO A 135 -1.65 -6.77 -2.28
C PRO A 135 -1.81 -5.55 -3.19
N PHE A 136 -2.98 -5.46 -3.80
CA PHE A 136 -3.43 -4.32 -4.59
C PHE A 136 -4.86 -3.99 -4.22
N PHE A 137 -5.17 -2.75 -3.81
CA PHE A 137 -6.54 -2.34 -3.57
C PHE A 137 -6.77 -0.85 -3.87
N LEU A 138 -8.02 -0.53 -4.19
CA LEU A 138 -8.51 0.81 -4.39
C LEU A 138 -9.62 1.11 -3.38
N TRP A 139 -9.41 2.13 -2.55
CA TRP A 139 -10.44 2.70 -1.71
C TRP A 139 -10.95 4.01 -2.35
N GLN A 140 -12.26 4.22 -2.30
CA GLN A 140 -12.92 5.41 -2.84
C GLN A 140 -13.86 6.01 -1.80
N SER A 141 -13.94 7.34 -1.76
CA SER A 141 -14.97 8.03 -0.98
C SER A 141 -16.36 7.86 -1.63
N GLU A 142 -17.42 7.97 -0.86
CA GLU A 142 -18.77 7.89 -1.41
C GLU A 142 -19.05 8.96 -2.47
N ALA A 143 -18.53 10.17 -2.29
CA ALA A 143 -18.65 11.23 -3.29
C ALA A 143 -17.94 10.84 -4.60
N TYR A 144 -16.75 10.23 -4.51
CA TYR A 144 -16.02 9.77 -5.70
C TYR A 144 -16.78 8.66 -6.43
N LYS A 145 -17.32 7.68 -5.71
CA LYS A 145 -18.12 6.60 -6.30
C LYS A 145 -19.38 7.09 -7.03
N ASN A 146 -19.99 8.17 -6.53
CA ASN A 146 -21.20 8.73 -7.14
C ASN A 146 -20.90 9.50 -8.44
N ASP A 147 -19.72 10.10 -8.54
CA ASP A 147 -19.33 10.93 -9.68
C ASP A 147 -18.56 10.14 -10.75
N SER A 148 -17.85 9.08 -10.34
CA SER A 148 -17.01 8.29 -11.23
C SER A 148 -17.17 6.80 -10.91
N ILE A 149 -17.78 6.04 -11.82
CA ILE A 149 -17.87 4.59 -11.64
C ILE A 149 -16.55 4.00 -12.14
N LEU A 150 -15.63 3.75 -11.21
CA LEU A 150 -14.45 2.96 -11.50
C LEU A 150 -14.81 1.48 -11.41
N PHE A 151 -14.73 0.81 -12.53
CA PHE A 151 -14.85 -0.64 -12.58
C PHE A 151 -13.49 -1.26 -12.36
N PHE A 152 -13.42 -2.17 -11.39
CA PHE A 152 -12.22 -2.91 -11.00
C PHE A 152 -12.54 -4.41 -11.06
N ASP A 153 -11.84 -5.15 -11.93
CA ASP A 153 -11.95 -6.61 -11.97
C ASP A 153 -10.86 -7.26 -11.08
N PRO A 154 -11.20 -7.71 -9.87
CA PRO A 154 -10.22 -8.30 -8.95
C PRO A 154 -9.68 -9.68 -9.41
N ASN A 155 -10.29 -10.29 -10.43
CA ASN A 155 -9.88 -11.58 -10.95
C ASN A 155 -8.95 -11.47 -12.17
N ARG A 156 -8.79 -10.27 -12.72
CA ARG A 156 -7.90 -10.04 -13.85
C ARG A 156 -6.46 -10.16 -13.37
N LYS A 157 -5.66 -10.94 -14.09
CA LYS A 157 -4.20 -10.96 -13.89
C LYS A 157 -3.63 -9.58 -14.24
N TYR A 158 -2.81 -9.07 -13.35
CA TYR A 158 -2.22 -7.75 -13.45
C TYR A 158 -0.75 -7.76 -13.07
N MET A 159 0.05 -6.95 -13.74
CA MET A 159 1.45 -6.74 -13.45
C MET A 159 1.69 -5.28 -13.03
N THR A 160 2.63 -5.04 -12.14
CA THR A 160 2.96 -3.68 -11.69
C THR A 160 3.51 -2.79 -12.81
N ASP A 161 4.03 -3.37 -13.88
CA ASP A 161 4.45 -2.65 -15.08
C ASP A 161 3.29 -1.88 -15.74
N ASP A 162 2.05 -2.39 -15.59
CA ASP A 162 0.84 -1.76 -16.11
C ASP A 162 0.26 -0.68 -15.18
N LEU A 163 0.87 -0.45 -14.00
CA LEU A 163 0.38 0.51 -13.00
C LEU A 163 0.28 1.94 -13.55
N PHE A 164 1.19 2.31 -14.43
CA PHE A 164 1.18 3.60 -15.12
C PHE A 164 -0.15 3.85 -15.86
N HIS A 165 -0.63 2.86 -16.59
CA HIS A 165 -1.88 2.93 -17.36
C HIS A 165 -3.10 3.07 -16.44
N SER A 166 -3.14 2.31 -15.36
CA SER A 166 -4.20 2.40 -14.35
C SER A 166 -4.22 3.75 -13.62
N LEU A 167 -3.05 4.30 -13.29
CA LEU A 167 -2.94 5.62 -12.67
C LEU A 167 -3.36 6.72 -13.65
N ALA A 168 -2.97 6.62 -14.93
CA ALA A 168 -3.37 7.58 -15.95
C ALA A 168 -4.89 7.64 -16.09
N GLU A 169 -5.56 6.47 -16.07
CA GLU A 169 -7.01 6.41 -16.13
C GLU A 169 -7.69 7.02 -14.90
N ILE A 170 -7.24 6.69 -13.69
CA ILE A 170 -7.76 7.30 -12.44
C ILE A 170 -7.61 8.82 -12.44
N LEU A 171 -6.53 9.32 -13.03
CA LEU A 171 -6.21 10.75 -13.09
C LEU A 171 -6.77 11.45 -14.33
N GLU A 172 -7.53 10.72 -15.18
CA GLU A 172 -8.09 11.21 -16.43
C GLU A 172 -7.02 11.82 -17.36
N ILE A 173 -5.81 11.22 -17.36
CA ILE A 173 -4.70 11.64 -18.20
C ILE A 173 -4.79 10.89 -19.52
N ASN A 174 -4.93 11.63 -20.61
CA ASN A 174 -4.87 11.10 -21.97
C ASN A 174 -3.55 11.49 -22.63
N ALA A 175 -2.71 10.50 -22.93
CA ALA A 175 -1.43 10.67 -23.61
C ALA A 175 -1.19 9.50 -24.57
N ASN A 176 -0.35 9.71 -25.56
CA ASN A 176 -0.06 8.67 -26.58
C ASN A 176 0.59 7.41 -25.98
N GLU A 177 1.24 7.55 -24.85
CA GLU A 177 1.94 6.46 -24.13
C GLU A 177 0.98 5.61 -23.28
N VAL A 178 -0.28 6.06 -23.10
CA VAL A 178 -1.27 5.35 -22.28
C VAL A 178 -2.04 4.34 -23.14
N ASP A 179 -1.97 3.09 -22.76
CA ASP A 179 -2.81 2.02 -23.29
C ASP A 179 -3.85 1.62 -22.24
N PHE A 180 -5.08 2.08 -22.43
CA PHE A 180 -6.18 1.80 -21.49
C PHE A 180 -6.58 0.32 -21.46
N THR A 181 -6.18 -0.50 -22.44
CA THR A 181 -6.43 -1.96 -22.39
C THR A 181 -5.58 -2.66 -21.34
N LEU A 182 -4.46 -2.03 -20.92
CA LEU A 182 -3.57 -2.50 -19.85
C LEU A 182 -4.02 -2.02 -18.48
N SER A 183 -4.89 -1.02 -18.40
CA SER A 183 -5.42 -0.55 -17.11
C SER A 183 -6.25 -1.62 -16.41
N LEU A 184 -6.06 -1.76 -15.10
CA LEU A 184 -6.90 -2.61 -14.25
C LEU A 184 -8.22 -1.93 -13.86
N ILE A 185 -8.27 -0.62 -14.02
CA ILE A 185 -9.36 0.23 -13.57
C ILE A 185 -9.97 0.91 -14.78
N HIS A 186 -11.27 0.72 -14.99
CA HIS A 186 -11.98 1.35 -16.08
C HIS A 186 -13.00 2.35 -15.55
N ILE A 187 -12.98 3.56 -16.12
CA ILE A 187 -14.00 4.57 -15.86
C ILE A 187 -15.13 4.33 -16.88
N SER A 188 -16.28 3.87 -16.40
CA SER A 188 -17.49 3.89 -17.21
C SER A 188 -18.08 5.30 -17.17
N GLU A 189 -18.31 5.90 -18.34
CA GLU A 189 -19.09 7.15 -18.38
C GLU A 189 -20.45 6.92 -17.71
N PRO A 190 -20.93 7.84 -16.86
CA PRO A 190 -22.25 7.77 -16.32
C PRO A 190 -23.23 7.77 -17.53
N THR A 191 -24.01 6.70 -17.66
CA THR A 191 -25.13 6.67 -18.62
C THR A 191 -26.03 7.85 -18.33
N ARG A 192 -26.02 8.83 -19.27
CA ARG A 192 -26.91 10.01 -19.23
C ARG A 192 -28.36 9.58 -19.39
#